data_dbb65f19ed621a659433970ac9677096
#
_entry.id   dbb65f19ed621a659433970ac9677096
#
_cell.length_a   1.000
_cell.length_b   1.000
_cell.length_c   1.000
_cell.angle_alpha   90.00
_cell.angle_beta   90.00
_cell.angle_gamma   90.00
#
_symmetry.space_group_name_H-M   'P 1'
#
loop_
_entity.id
_entity.type
_entity.pdbx_description
1 polymer ?
#
loop_
_entity_poly.entity_id
_entity_poly.type
_entity_poly.pdbx_seq_one_letter_code
_entity_poly.pdbx_strand_id
1 'polypeptide(L)'
;MLLQVPGVHISTVRTSHIRKKRIYTELTEEAYMKYHKRPKLVKQGHIYYVEFPVSIGSVQSGIRPAVVTSSNSRNKTSPTVTVAIITSRLKKLWLREHVLLPMIEGLPRQSMVVTEQQFTVDKDQLLWYRGRLSWNTWKKVHRALRINEHTEKEAYQGQ
;
A
#
# COMPACT_ATOMS: atom_id res chain seq x y z
N MET A 1 -4.97 31.17 -15.53
CA MET A 1 -4.16 31.09 -16.78
C MET A 1 -3.71 29.65 -16.95
N LEU A 2 -4.41 28.90 -17.81
CA LEU A 2 -4.16 27.47 -18.05
C LEU A 2 -3.02 27.36 -19.06
N LEU A 3 -1.88 26.82 -18.68
CA LEU A 3 -0.80 26.47 -19.58
C LEU A 3 -1.22 25.25 -20.43
N GLN A 4 -1.49 25.51 -21.67
CA GLN A 4 -1.79 24.51 -22.70
C GLN A 4 -0.49 23.86 -23.13
N VAL A 5 -0.35 22.56 -22.90
CA VAL A 5 0.77 21.77 -23.41
C VAL A 5 0.40 21.24 -24.80
N PRO A 6 1.16 21.53 -25.86
CA PRO A 6 0.84 21.06 -27.21
C PRO A 6 1.05 19.55 -27.33
N GLY A 7 0.08 18.85 -27.88
CA GLY A 7 0.23 17.48 -28.37
C GLY A 7 -0.48 16.35 -27.60
N VAL A 8 -1.41 16.64 -26.68
CA VAL A 8 -2.19 15.60 -26.03
C VAL A 8 -3.66 15.70 -26.44
N HIS A 9 -4.10 14.81 -27.32
CA HIS A 9 -5.51 14.60 -27.62
C HIS A 9 -6.22 14.01 -26.41
N ILE A 10 -7.13 14.77 -25.81
CA ILE A 10 -7.91 14.31 -24.64
C ILE A 10 -9.12 13.54 -25.18
N SER A 11 -8.98 12.23 -25.36
CA SER A 11 -10.13 11.35 -25.50
C SER A 11 -10.17 10.41 -24.29
N THR A 12 -11.22 10.59 -23.49
CA THR A 12 -11.70 9.69 -22.42
C THR A 12 -10.63 9.31 -21.36
N VAL A 13 -10.22 10.28 -20.54
CA VAL A 13 -9.42 10.00 -19.35
C VAL A 13 -10.37 9.65 -18.20
N ARG A 14 -10.35 8.39 -17.76
CA ARG A 14 -11.07 7.95 -16.55
C ARG A 14 -10.69 8.86 -15.37
N THR A 15 -11.67 9.25 -14.57
CA THR A 15 -11.57 10.21 -13.44
C THR A 15 -10.43 9.91 -12.44
N SER A 16 -9.98 8.66 -12.35
CA SER A 16 -8.84 8.21 -11.56
C SER A 16 -7.49 8.81 -12.01
N HIS A 17 -7.33 9.10 -13.30
CA HIS A 17 -6.09 9.68 -13.86
C HIS A 17 -5.96 11.18 -13.57
N ILE A 18 -7.08 11.90 -13.45
CA ILE A 18 -7.09 13.34 -13.18
C ILE A 18 -6.65 13.65 -11.75
N ARG A 19 -7.04 12.82 -10.76
CA ARG A 19 -6.58 12.95 -9.37
C ARG A 19 -5.09 12.64 -9.23
N LYS A 20 -4.58 11.66 -9.98
CA LYS A 20 -3.14 11.36 -10.03
C LYS A 20 -2.32 12.58 -10.48
N LYS A 21 -2.78 13.33 -11.48
CA LYS A 21 -2.10 14.54 -11.99
C LYS A 21 -2.00 15.69 -10.99
N ARG A 22 -3.00 15.85 -10.11
CA ARG A 22 -3.06 16.99 -9.19
C ARG A 22 -2.06 16.93 -8.03
N ILE A 23 -1.59 15.73 -7.67
CA ILE A 23 -0.59 15.52 -6.62
C ILE A 23 0.84 15.69 -7.16
N TYR A 24 1.02 15.72 -8.47
CA TYR A 24 2.31 15.69 -9.17
C TYR A 24 2.79 17.02 -9.73
N THR A 25 2.08 18.10 -9.51
CA THR A 25 2.42 19.41 -10.10
C THR A 25 3.75 19.98 -9.61
N GLU A 26 4.42 19.33 -8.63
CA GLU A 26 5.70 19.78 -8.08
C GLU A 26 6.88 18.84 -8.36
N LEU A 27 6.66 17.69 -9.02
CA LEU A 27 7.73 16.79 -9.40
C LEU A 27 8.04 16.93 -10.88
N THR A 28 9.32 17.11 -11.21
CA THR A 28 9.77 17.09 -12.61
C THR A 28 9.46 15.74 -13.26
N GLU A 29 9.24 15.72 -14.58
CA GLU A 29 8.91 14.51 -15.34
C GLU A 29 9.96 13.39 -15.15
N GLU A 30 11.22 13.75 -14.94
CA GLU A 30 12.32 12.83 -14.59
C GLU A 30 12.13 12.18 -13.21
N ALA A 31 11.75 12.97 -12.21
CA ALA A 31 11.44 12.45 -10.88
C ALA A 31 10.21 11.55 -10.94
N TYR A 32 9.19 11.91 -11.72
CA TYR A 32 8.02 11.10 -12.00
C TYR A 32 8.42 9.73 -12.57
N MET A 33 9.23 9.70 -13.63
CA MET A 33 9.65 8.44 -14.28
C MET A 33 10.59 7.60 -13.41
N LYS A 34 11.48 8.23 -12.62
CA LYS A 34 12.37 7.55 -11.68
C LYS A 34 11.61 6.79 -10.60
N TYR A 35 10.49 7.33 -10.13
CA TYR A 35 9.66 6.73 -9.08
C TYR A 35 8.57 5.79 -9.62
N HIS A 36 8.34 5.75 -10.94
CA HIS A 36 7.25 4.98 -11.56
C HIS A 36 7.70 3.68 -12.23
N LYS A 37 8.95 3.25 -12.02
CA LYS A 37 9.36 1.91 -12.45
C LYS A 37 8.59 0.87 -11.64
N ARG A 38 7.32 0.67 -12.01
CA ARG A 38 6.54 -0.43 -11.46
C ARG A 38 7.19 -1.75 -11.88
N PRO A 39 7.49 -2.65 -10.95
CA PRO A 39 7.87 -3.99 -11.35
C PRO A 39 6.74 -4.60 -12.18
N LYS A 40 7.08 -5.36 -13.23
CA LYS A 40 6.12 -6.01 -14.13
C LYS A 40 5.09 -6.87 -13.36
N LEU A 41 5.49 -7.40 -12.21
CA LEU A 41 4.65 -8.22 -11.35
C LEU A 41 4.61 -7.65 -9.95
N VAL A 42 3.42 -7.49 -9.40
CA VAL A 42 3.20 -7.20 -8.00
C VAL A 42 3.50 -8.47 -7.20
N LYS A 43 4.37 -8.37 -6.19
CA LYS A 43 4.76 -9.50 -5.35
C LYS A 43 4.47 -9.22 -3.88
N GLN A 44 4.25 -10.28 -3.13
CA GLN A 44 4.16 -10.25 -1.69
C GLN A 44 5.39 -9.58 -1.08
N GLY A 45 5.18 -8.71 -0.10
CA GLY A 45 6.25 -7.91 0.53
C GLY A 45 6.65 -6.65 -0.24
N HIS A 46 6.12 -6.41 -1.45
CA HIS A 46 6.29 -5.15 -2.16
C HIS A 46 5.57 -4.01 -1.42
N ILE A 47 6.19 -2.84 -1.41
CA ILE A 47 5.65 -1.62 -0.80
C ILE A 47 5.24 -0.67 -1.92
N TYR A 48 4.02 -0.16 -1.82
CA TYR A 48 3.48 0.86 -2.70
C TYR A 48 2.83 1.99 -1.90
N TYR A 49 2.80 3.19 -2.44
CA TYR A 49 1.77 4.13 -2.05
C TYR A 49 0.45 3.71 -2.71
N VAL A 50 -0.61 3.69 -1.92
CA VAL A 50 -1.94 3.22 -2.32
C VAL A 50 -2.96 4.30 -2.01
N GLU A 51 -3.90 4.52 -2.91
CA GLU A 51 -5.03 5.40 -2.68
C GLU A 51 -6.17 4.61 -2.00
N PHE A 52 -6.41 4.92 -0.73
CA PHE A 52 -7.51 4.34 0.04
C PHE A 52 -8.74 5.25 -0.01
N PRO A 53 -9.95 4.69 -0.02
CA PRO A 53 -11.18 5.46 0.02
C PRO A 53 -11.27 6.28 1.31
N VAL A 54 -12.06 7.34 1.27
CA VAL A 54 -12.36 8.13 2.47
C VAL A 54 -13.10 7.25 3.46
N SER A 55 -12.64 7.24 4.69
CA SER A 55 -13.25 6.46 5.79
C SER A 55 -13.56 7.35 6.98
N ILE A 56 -14.49 6.90 7.81
CA ILE A 56 -14.88 7.55 9.06
C ILE A 56 -14.21 6.81 10.22
N GLY A 57 -13.71 7.55 11.20
CA GLY A 57 -13.12 7.00 12.42
C GLY A 57 -11.64 6.63 12.31
N SER A 58 -11.24 5.51 12.89
CA SER A 58 -9.83 5.10 13.05
C SER A 58 -9.23 4.43 11.81
N VAL A 59 -10.04 4.12 10.80
CA VAL A 59 -9.57 3.50 9.57
C VAL A 59 -8.78 4.52 8.76
N GLN A 60 -7.59 4.14 8.33
CA GLN A 60 -6.71 5.02 7.55
C GLN A 60 -7.30 5.26 6.15
N SER A 61 -7.23 6.50 5.69
CA SER A 61 -7.73 6.93 4.37
C SER A 61 -6.70 7.78 3.63
N GLY A 62 -6.99 8.07 2.36
CA GLY A 62 -6.13 8.87 1.49
C GLY A 62 -4.92 8.08 0.98
N ILE A 63 -3.90 8.78 0.47
CA ILE A 63 -2.71 8.14 -0.09
C ILE A 63 -1.73 7.80 1.02
N ARG A 64 -1.44 6.51 1.17
CA ARG A 64 -0.55 6.00 2.22
C ARG A 64 0.32 4.86 1.71
N PRO A 65 1.51 4.67 2.28
CA PRO A 65 2.28 3.47 1.99
C PRO A 65 1.59 2.23 2.57
N ALA A 66 1.69 1.15 1.83
CA ALA A 66 1.15 -0.15 2.25
C ALA A 66 2.03 -1.28 1.69
N VAL A 67 2.06 -2.40 2.38
CA VAL A 67 2.77 -3.61 1.96
C VAL A 67 1.79 -4.63 1.41
N VAL A 68 2.12 -5.23 0.27
CA VAL A 68 1.33 -6.32 -0.35
C VAL A 68 1.42 -7.57 0.52
N THR A 69 0.28 -8.08 0.97
CA THR A 69 0.18 -9.26 1.83
C THR A 69 -0.35 -10.49 1.09
N SER A 70 -1.08 -10.32 -0.01
CA SER A 70 -1.58 -11.43 -0.83
C SER A 70 -0.45 -12.24 -1.47
N SER A 71 -0.72 -13.54 -1.68
CA SER A 71 0.25 -14.48 -2.24
C SER A 71 0.65 -14.15 -3.68
N ASN A 72 1.86 -14.55 -4.07
CA ASN A 72 2.36 -14.32 -5.43
C ASN A 72 1.51 -15.03 -6.50
N SER A 73 0.98 -16.21 -6.20
CA SER A 73 0.07 -16.93 -7.12
C SER A 73 -1.19 -16.12 -7.40
N ARG A 74 -1.84 -15.61 -6.33
CA ARG A 74 -3.00 -14.73 -6.47
C ARG A 74 -2.65 -13.42 -7.18
N ASN A 75 -1.54 -12.78 -6.82
CA ASN A 75 -1.11 -11.53 -7.42
C ASN A 75 -0.83 -11.64 -8.93
N LYS A 76 -0.49 -12.84 -9.40
CA LYS A 76 -0.26 -13.10 -10.83
C LYS A 76 -1.56 -13.09 -11.64
N THR A 77 -2.63 -13.64 -11.10
CA THR A 77 -3.88 -13.92 -11.83
C THR A 77 -5.01 -12.95 -11.50
N SER A 78 -5.08 -12.43 -10.28
CA SER A 78 -6.14 -11.52 -9.83
C SER A 78 -5.92 -10.08 -10.29
N PRO A 79 -6.95 -9.31 -10.64
CA PRO A 79 -6.87 -7.86 -10.85
C PRO A 79 -6.65 -7.10 -9.52
N THR A 80 -6.97 -7.71 -8.39
CA THR A 80 -6.84 -7.13 -7.06
C THR A 80 -5.68 -7.72 -6.27
N VAL A 81 -5.24 -6.99 -5.23
CA VAL A 81 -4.27 -7.45 -4.23
C VAL A 81 -4.74 -7.08 -2.84
N THR A 82 -4.30 -7.83 -1.83
CA THR A 82 -4.48 -7.44 -0.43
C THR A 82 -3.24 -6.70 0.05
N VAL A 83 -3.44 -5.63 0.79
CA VAL A 83 -2.37 -4.79 1.35
C VAL A 83 -2.63 -4.52 2.83
N ALA A 84 -1.56 -4.37 3.63
CA ALA A 84 -1.62 -3.87 5.00
C ALA A 84 -1.00 -2.47 5.05
N ILE A 85 -1.62 -1.58 5.82
CA ILE A 85 -1.19 -0.17 5.90
C ILE A 85 0.15 -0.04 6.59
N ILE A 86 0.99 0.88 6.09
CA ILE A 86 2.20 1.36 6.73
C ILE A 86 1.95 2.78 7.24
N THR A 87 2.35 3.07 8.46
CA THR A 87 2.20 4.39 9.08
C THR A 87 3.49 4.84 9.77
N SER A 88 3.79 6.14 9.67
CA SER A 88 4.85 6.78 10.47
C SER A 88 4.39 7.24 11.85
N ARG A 89 3.10 7.14 12.15
CA ARG A 89 2.58 7.37 13.51
C ARG A 89 2.82 6.12 14.35
N LEU A 90 3.95 6.09 15.05
CA LEU A 90 4.35 4.98 15.90
C LEU A 90 3.55 5.02 17.20
N LYS A 91 2.49 4.23 17.25
CA LYS A 91 1.62 4.10 18.43
C LYS A 91 1.46 2.62 18.79
N LYS A 92 1.32 2.33 20.08
CA LYS A 92 1.01 0.99 20.58
C LYS A 92 1.96 -0.08 20.02
N LEU A 93 3.27 0.19 20.01
CA LEU A 93 4.30 -0.75 19.52
C LEU A 93 4.36 -2.06 20.31
N TRP A 94 3.69 -2.13 21.47
CA TRP A 94 3.54 -3.35 22.26
C TRP A 94 2.48 -4.33 21.69
N LEU A 95 1.62 -3.87 20.77
CA LEU A 95 0.69 -4.75 20.10
C LEU A 95 1.44 -5.69 19.14
N ARG A 96 1.07 -6.97 19.20
CA ARG A 96 1.68 -8.02 18.38
C ARG A 96 1.38 -7.87 16.89
N GLU A 97 0.31 -7.16 16.55
CA GLU A 97 -0.16 -6.81 15.21
C GLU A 97 0.63 -5.63 14.60
N HIS A 98 1.38 -4.89 15.41
CA HIS A 98 2.18 -3.76 14.96
C HIS A 98 3.63 -4.20 14.77
N VAL A 99 4.13 -4.06 13.54
CA VAL A 99 5.52 -4.44 13.21
C VAL A 99 6.33 -3.22 12.82
N LEU A 100 7.26 -2.82 13.71
CA LEU A 100 8.21 -1.75 13.42
C LEU A 100 9.10 -2.18 12.26
N LEU A 101 9.18 -1.35 11.24
CA LEU A 101 10.03 -1.57 10.07
C LEU A 101 11.45 -1.00 10.33
N PRO A 102 12.49 -1.59 9.75
CA PRO A 102 13.77 -0.88 9.63
C PRO A 102 13.58 0.36 8.75
N MET A 103 14.53 1.28 8.77
CA MET A 103 14.55 2.38 7.79
C MET A 103 14.59 1.81 6.38
N ILE A 104 13.64 2.24 5.55
CA ILE A 104 13.49 1.80 4.16
C ILE A 104 13.68 3.02 3.27
N GLU A 105 14.58 2.94 2.29
CA GLU A 105 14.93 4.06 1.41
C GLU A 105 13.70 4.71 0.74
N GLY A 106 12.69 3.93 0.41
CA GLY A 106 11.45 4.41 -0.20
C GLY A 106 10.45 5.04 0.78
N LEU A 107 10.72 5.04 2.08
CA LEU A 107 9.86 5.62 3.12
C LEU A 107 10.62 6.74 3.86
N PRO A 108 10.08 7.98 3.87
CA PRO A 108 10.82 9.14 4.37
C PRO A 108 11.00 9.16 5.89
N ARG A 109 10.29 8.30 6.63
CA ARG A 109 10.29 8.26 8.10
C ARG A 109 10.26 6.83 8.61
N GLN A 110 10.75 6.65 9.84
CA GLN A 110 10.53 5.42 10.60
C GLN A 110 9.05 5.09 10.60
N SER A 111 8.72 3.86 10.23
CA SER A 111 7.34 3.44 10.00
C SER A 111 7.09 2.06 10.61
N MET A 112 5.81 1.72 10.76
CA MET A 112 5.37 0.39 11.17
C MET A 112 4.26 -0.11 10.26
N VAL A 113 4.14 -1.43 10.12
CA VAL A 113 2.98 -2.09 9.51
C VAL A 113 1.93 -2.28 10.58
N VAL A 114 0.68 -1.95 10.24
CA VAL A 114 -0.53 -2.14 11.06
C VAL A 114 -1.30 -3.29 10.43
N THR A 115 -1.08 -4.52 10.90
CA THR A 115 -1.57 -5.72 10.22
C THR A 115 -3.07 -5.97 10.39
N GLU A 116 -3.71 -5.35 11.36
CA GLU A 116 -5.17 -5.36 11.52
C GLU A 116 -5.89 -4.45 10.51
N GLN A 117 -5.18 -3.54 9.86
CA GLN A 117 -5.74 -2.69 8.80
C GLN A 117 -5.34 -3.22 7.41
N GLN A 118 -6.03 -4.25 6.98
CA GLN A 118 -5.88 -4.85 5.66
C GLN A 118 -7.00 -4.42 4.72
N PHE A 119 -6.64 -4.22 3.45
CA PHE A 119 -7.56 -3.82 2.39
C PHE A 119 -7.33 -4.64 1.14
N THR A 120 -8.40 -5.00 0.46
CA THR A 120 -8.35 -5.46 -0.92
C THR A 120 -8.50 -4.25 -1.83
N VAL A 121 -7.53 -4.04 -2.70
CA VAL A 121 -7.48 -2.91 -3.62
C VAL A 121 -7.22 -3.37 -5.04
N ASP A 122 -7.70 -2.62 -6.02
CA ASP A 122 -7.35 -2.85 -7.42
C ASP A 122 -5.87 -2.53 -7.65
N LYS A 123 -5.22 -3.28 -8.53
CA LYS A 123 -3.82 -3.00 -8.88
C LYS A 123 -3.61 -1.59 -9.42
N ASP A 124 -4.64 -0.98 -10.01
CA ASP A 124 -4.60 0.40 -10.47
C ASP A 124 -4.53 1.44 -9.35
N GLN A 125 -4.94 1.06 -8.11
CA GLN A 125 -4.80 1.89 -6.92
C GLN A 125 -3.38 1.88 -6.36
N LEU A 126 -2.51 0.96 -6.82
CA LEU A 126 -1.08 0.95 -6.49
C LEU A 126 -0.40 2.08 -7.27
N LEU A 127 -0.07 3.17 -6.59
CA LEU A 127 0.46 4.38 -7.23
C LEU A 127 1.97 4.27 -7.49
N TRP A 128 2.79 4.22 -6.43
CA TRP A 128 4.24 4.25 -6.52
C TRP A 128 4.86 3.08 -5.77
N TYR A 129 5.71 2.36 -6.48
CA TYR A 129 6.56 1.34 -5.88
C TYR A 129 7.65 1.99 -5.03
N ARG A 130 7.84 1.50 -3.81
CA ARG A 130 8.80 2.02 -2.82
C ARG A 130 9.81 1.00 -2.35
N GLY A 131 9.86 -0.16 -2.98
CA GLY A 131 10.77 -1.22 -2.61
C GLY A 131 10.05 -2.45 -2.06
N ARG A 132 10.79 -3.27 -1.36
CA ARG A 132 10.28 -4.52 -0.78
C ARG A 132 10.83 -4.73 0.62
N LEU A 133 10.08 -5.44 1.44
CA LEU A 133 10.58 -5.92 2.72
C LEU A 133 11.67 -6.97 2.52
N SER A 134 12.70 -6.96 3.38
CA SER A 134 13.62 -8.07 3.48
C SER A 134 12.88 -9.33 3.96
N TRP A 135 13.41 -10.50 3.66
CA TRP A 135 12.82 -11.76 4.11
C TRP A 135 12.64 -11.81 5.64
N ASN A 136 13.61 -11.30 6.40
CA ASN A 136 13.53 -11.29 7.86
C ASN A 136 12.42 -10.36 8.37
N THR A 137 12.24 -9.21 7.75
CA THR A 137 11.15 -8.27 8.08
C THR A 137 9.81 -8.86 7.66
N TRP A 138 9.73 -9.46 6.47
CA TRP A 138 8.52 -10.12 5.99
C TRP A 138 8.05 -11.24 6.93
N LYS A 139 8.96 -12.08 7.44
CA LYS A 139 8.59 -13.11 8.44
C LYS A 139 7.91 -12.53 9.68
N LYS A 140 8.34 -11.35 10.16
CA LYS A 140 7.71 -10.66 11.29
C LYS A 140 6.30 -10.19 10.93
N VAL A 141 6.15 -9.56 9.77
CA VAL A 141 4.84 -9.11 9.26
C VAL A 141 3.90 -10.30 9.06
N HIS A 142 4.37 -11.37 8.44
CA HIS A 142 3.56 -12.59 8.23
C HIS A 142 3.10 -13.22 9.54
N ARG A 143 3.96 -13.24 10.57
CA ARG A 143 3.58 -13.72 11.91
C ARG A 143 2.49 -12.83 12.52
N ALA A 144 2.61 -11.51 12.39
CA ALA A 144 1.62 -10.56 12.90
C ALA A 144 0.27 -10.69 12.17
N LEU A 145 0.29 -10.90 10.84
CA LEU A 145 -0.93 -11.16 10.06
C LEU A 145 -1.69 -12.39 10.57
N ARG A 146 -0.97 -13.46 10.91
CA ARG A 146 -1.59 -14.70 11.42
C ARG A 146 -2.26 -14.52 12.79
N ILE A 147 -1.89 -13.53 13.58
CA ILE A 147 -2.55 -13.23 14.85
C ILE A 147 -3.99 -12.80 14.60
N ASN A 148 -4.22 -11.96 13.58
CA ASN A 148 -5.56 -11.50 13.21
C ASN A 148 -6.44 -12.62 12.62
N GLU A 149 -5.83 -13.69 12.14
CA GLU A 149 -6.52 -14.85 11.55
C GLU A 149 -6.75 -15.98 12.56
N HIS A 150 -6.23 -15.81 13.80
CA HIS A 150 -6.33 -16.87 14.82
C HIS A 150 -7.77 -16.96 15.33
N THR A 151 -8.36 -18.11 15.09
CA THR A 151 -9.69 -18.45 15.61
C THR A 151 -9.55 -18.99 17.03
N GLU A 152 -10.18 -18.34 17.99
CA GLU A 152 -10.27 -18.85 19.35
C GLU A 152 -11.22 -20.05 19.37
N LYS A 153 -10.69 -21.23 19.66
CA LYS A 153 -11.51 -22.46 19.70
C LYS A 153 -12.69 -22.37 20.66
N GLU A 154 -12.56 -21.61 21.73
CA GLU A 154 -13.61 -21.41 22.73
C GLU A 154 -14.85 -20.73 22.16
N ALA A 155 -14.70 -19.88 21.14
CA ALA A 155 -15.83 -19.20 20.48
C ALA A 155 -16.76 -20.16 19.72
N TYR A 156 -16.31 -21.39 19.40
CA TYR A 156 -17.08 -22.38 18.64
C TYR A 156 -17.57 -23.56 19.46
N GLN A 157 -17.26 -23.64 20.75
CA GLN A 157 -17.66 -24.76 21.62
C GLN A 157 -19.05 -24.56 22.25
N GLY A 158 -19.75 -23.48 21.96
CA GLY A 158 -21.05 -23.12 22.55
C GLY A 158 -22.23 -23.15 21.57
N GLN A 159 -22.13 -23.81 20.42
CA GLN A 159 -23.23 -23.99 19.45
C GLN A 159 -23.65 -25.44 19.34
#